data_085db5a00ca183c28443e16ad44a17b0
#
_entry.id   085db5a00ca183c28443e16ad44a17b0
#
_cell.length_a   1.000
_cell.length_b   1.000
_cell.length_c   1.000
_cell.angle_alpha   90.00
_cell.angle_beta   90.00
_cell.angle_gamma   90.00
#
_symmetry.space_group_name_H-M   'P 1'
#
loop_
_entity.id
_entity.type
_entity.pdbx_description
1 polymer ?
#
loop_
_entity_poly.entity_id
_entity_poly.type
_entity_poly.pdbx_seq_one_letter_code
_entity_poly.pdbx_strand_id
1 'polypeptide(L)'
;MKIMNETVDGLTLAVPPYRVDVQRDCDVIEDILRIYGYNNVEIPTTLNSSLTTKGEHDKSNKLQSLIAEQLVGCGFNEILNNSLTRAAYYDGLEAYPSNHLVMLLNPLSADLNAMRQTLLFGGLESIAHNANRKNADLKFFEFGNCYYFNADKKNEEKVLAPYSEDYHLGLWGTGKKV
;
A
#
# COMPACT_ATOMS: atom_id res chain seq x y z
N MET A 1 -37.92 -7.72 5.88
CA MET A 1 -38.21 -7.25 4.51
C MET A 1 -39.54 -7.80 4.05
N LYS A 2 -40.26 -7.13 3.15
CA LYS A 2 -41.56 -7.58 2.64
C LYS A 2 -41.44 -7.78 1.13
N ILE A 3 -41.92 -8.94 0.61
CA ILE A 3 -41.99 -9.20 -0.83
C ILE A 3 -43.16 -8.37 -1.38
N MET A 4 -42.89 -7.49 -2.33
CA MET A 4 -43.86 -6.64 -3.01
C MET A 4 -44.29 -7.21 -4.34
N ASN A 5 -43.38 -7.86 -5.04
CA ASN A 5 -43.64 -8.51 -6.31
C ASN A 5 -42.66 -9.68 -6.51
N GLU A 6 -43.13 -10.72 -7.18
CA GLU A 6 -42.37 -11.90 -7.57
C GLU A 6 -42.56 -12.14 -9.07
N THR A 7 -41.44 -12.27 -9.79
CA THR A 7 -41.43 -12.58 -11.23
C THR A 7 -40.47 -13.73 -11.49
N VAL A 8 -40.47 -14.25 -12.70
CA VAL A 8 -39.50 -15.31 -13.11
C VAL A 8 -38.05 -14.81 -13.02
N ASP A 9 -37.83 -13.52 -13.18
CA ASP A 9 -36.50 -12.91 -13.22
C ASP A 9 -35.99 -12.41 -11.86
N GLY A 10 -36.87 -12.33 -10.83
CA GLY A 10 -36.47 -11.88 -9.52
C GLY A 10 -37.58 -11.41 -8.59
N LEU A 11 -37.15 -10.88 -7.45
CA LEU A 11 -38.00 -10.40 -6.39
C LEU A 11 -37.88 -8.88 -6.20
N THR A 12 -39.01 -8.18 -6.08
CA THR A 12 -39.01 -6.80 -5.62
C THR A 12 -39.28 -6.78 -4.12
N LEU A 13 -38.39 -6.22 -3.34
CA LEU A 13 -38.47 -6.21 -1.89
C LEU A 13 -38.60 -4.79 -1.35
N ALA A 14 -39.52 -4.60 -0.38
CA ALA A 14 -39.53 -3.40 0.44
C ALA A 14 -38.65 -3.61 1.67
N VAL A 15 -37.58 -2.84 1.78
CA VAL A 15 -36.67 -2.84 2.93
C VAL A 15 -37.19 -1.82 3.95
N PRO A 16 -37.35 -2.20 5.24
CA PRO A 16 -37.76 -1.26 6.27
C PRO A 16 -36.74 -0.12 6.46
N PRO A 17 -37.15 1.11 6.73
CA PRO A 17 -36.25 2.27 6.85
C PRO A 17 -35.20 2.15 7.97
N TYR A 18 -35.44 1.31 8.97
CA TYR A 18 -34.49 1.08 10.05
C TYR A 18 -33.31 0.16 9.66
N ARG A 19 -33.40 -0.56 8.51
CA ARG A 19 -32.32 -1.40 7.94
C ARG A 19 -31.48 -0.54 7.01
N VAL A 20 -30.75 0.43 7.57
CA VAL A 20 -29.86 1.33 6.83
C VAL A 20 -28.68 0.62 6.18
N ASP A 21 -28.39 -0.58 6.62
CA ASP A 21 -27.36 -1.50 6.15
C ASP A 21 -27.73 -2.19 4.83
N VAL A 22 -29.02 -2.33 4.52
CA VAL A 22 -29.50 -3.04 3.32
C VAL A 22 -29.87 -2.02 2.24
N GLN A 23 -28.96 -1.75 1.33
CA GLN A 23 -29.13 -0.77 0.25
C GLN A 23 -29.03 -1.38 -1.15
N ARG A 24 -28.40 -2.55 -1.28
CA ARG A 24 -28.14 -3.23 -2.55
C ARG A 24 -28.66 -4.66 -2.50
N ASP A 25 -28.77 -5.27 -3.66
CA ASP A 25 -29.17 -6.68 -3.81
C ASP A 25 -28.21 -7.64 -3.09
N CYS A 26 -26.91 -7.38 -3.11
CA CYS A 26 -25.94 -8.19 -2.39
C CYS A 26 -26.16 -8.22 -0.87
N ASP A 27 -26.68 -7.13 -0.29
CA ASP A 27 -26.97 -7.04 1.15
C ASP A 27 -28.19 -7.94 1.50
N VAL A 28 -29.16 -8.04 0.57
CA VAL A 28 -30.28 -8.99 0.69
C VAL A 28 -29.83 -10.44 0.54
N ILE A 29 -28.93 -10.69 -0.42
CA ILE A 29 -28.35 -12.03 -0.64
C ILE A 29 -27.58 -12.49 0.60
N GLU A 30 -26.85 -11.58 1.26
CA GLU A 30 -26.18 -11.90 2.52
C GLU A 30 -27.19 -12.37 3.60
N ASP A 31 -28.28 -11.64 3.81
CA ASP A 31 -29.32 -12.03 4.78
C ASP A 31 -29.93 -13.40 4.44
N ILE A 32 -30.15 -13.69 3.16
CA ILE A 32 -30.64 -14.99 2.71
C ILE A 32 -29.62 -16.10 3.00
N LEU A 33 -28.35 -15.86 2.68
CA LEU A 33 -27.27 -16.84 2.89
C LEU A 33 -27.05 -17.16 4.38
N ARG A 34 -27.29 -16.22 5.27
CA ARG A 34 -27.22 -16.45 6.73
C ARG A 34 -28.28 -17.46 7.19
N ILE A 35 -29.46 -17.48 6.58
CA ILE A 35 -30.55 -18.43 6.91
C ILE A 35 -30.36 -19.75 6.16
N TYR A 36 -30.00 -19.68 4.88
CA TYR A 36 -29.73 -20.85 4.03
C TYR A 36 -28.51 -21.64 4.54
N GLY A 37 -27.51 -20.95 5.06
CA GLY A 37 -26.25 -21.49 5.54
C GLY A 37 -25.17 -21.40 4.45
N TYR A 38 -24.07 -20.70 4.74
CA TYR A 38 -22.93 -20.54 3.83
C TYR A 38 -22.32 -21.87 3.40
N ASN A 39 -22.35 -22.89 4.26
CA ASN A 39 -21.81 -24.21 3.95
C ASN A 39 -22.66 -24.98 2.93
N ASN A 40 -23.89 -24.57 2.66
CA ASN A 40 -24.77 -25.19 1.68
C ASN A 40 -24.57 -24.62 0.26
N VAL A 41 -23.73 -23.58 0.13
CA VAL A 41 -23.38 -23.01 -1.18
C VAL A 41 -22.34 -23.91 -1.84
N GLU A 42 -22.67 -24.43 -3.01
CA GLU A 42 -21.74 -25.23 -3.80
C GLU A 42 -20.55 -24.40 -4.26
N ILE A 43 -19.34 -24.86 -3.96
CA ILE A 43 -18.11 -24.27 -4.46
C ILE A 43 -17.82 -24.87 -5.84
N PRO A 44 -17.84 -24.08 -6.92
CA PRO A 44 -17.56 -24.62 -8.25
C PRO A 44 -16.11 -25.11 -8.32
N THR A 45 -15.92 -26.25 -8.95
CA THR A 45 -14.58 -26.83 -9.18
C THR A 45 -13.79 -26.12 -10.27
N THR A 46 -14.46 -25.29 -11.06
CA THR A 46 -13.86 -24.53 -12.16
C THR A 46 -14.29 -23.08 -12.10
N LEU A 47 -13.33 -22.18 -12.30
CA LEU A 47 -13.58 -20.74 -12.45
C LEU A 47 -13.34 -20.35 -13.91
N ASN A 48 -14.40 -19.88 -14.58
CA ASN A 48 -14.29 -19.33 -15.92
C ASN A 48 -14.07 -17.82 -15.82
N SER A 49 -12.87 -17.37 -16.14
CA SER A 49 -12.54 -15.95 -16.24
C SER A 49 -11.83 -15.62 -17.54
N SER A 50 -12.13 -14.47 -18.14
CA SER A 50 -11.35 -13.96 -19.27
C SER A 50 -10.14 -13.20 -18.74
N LEU A 51 -8.95 -13.76 -18.93
CA LEU A 51 -7.67 -13.10 -18.58
C LEU A 51 -7.19 -12.27 -19.79
N THR A 52 -7.77 -11.10 -20.00
CA THR A 52 -7.50 -10.31 -21.21
C THR A 52 -6.62 -9.10 -21.02
N THR A 53 -6.10 -8.82 -19.83
CA THR A 53 -5.46 -7.53 -19.60
C THR A 53 -3.95 -7.62 -19.43
N LYS A 54 -3.24 -6.99 -20.36
CA LYS A 54 -1.87 -6.53 -20.16
C LYS A 54 -1.93 -5.01 -19.93
N GLY A 55 -2.08 -4.59 -18.67
CA GLY A 55 -2.04 -3.19 -18.28
C GLY A 55 -0.62 -2.65 -18.14
N GLU A 56 -0.48 -1.33 -18.02
CA GLU A 56 0.82 -0.72 -17.70
C GLU A 56 1.36 -1.20 -16.35
N HIS A 57 0.48 -1.44 -15.38
CA HIS A 57 0.84 -2.01 -14.09
C HIS A 57 1.47 -3.40 -14.19
N ASP A 58 1.06 -4.23 -15.17
CA ASP A 58 1.65 -5.56 -15.36
C ASP A 58 3.11 -5.48 -15.79
N LYS A 59 3.47 -4.44 -16.58
CA LYS A 59 4.86 -4.22 -17.00
C LYS A 59 5.72 -3.80 -15.81
N SER A 60 5.20 -2.90 -14.97
CA SER A 60 5.88 -2.43 -13.75
C SER A 60 6.09 -3.60 -12.78
N ASN A 61 5.05 -4.39 -12.51
CA ASN A 61 5.13 -5.55 -11.63
C ASN A 61 6.11 -6.61 -12.15
N LYS A 62 6.13 -6.88 -13.47
CA LYS A 62 7.11 -7.80 -14.06
C LYS A 62 8.53 -7.31 -13.92
N LEU A 63 8.77 -6.01 -14.14
CA LEU A 63 10.10 -5.42 -13.96
C LEU A 63 10.55 -5.53 -12.50
N GLN A 64 9.66 -5.18 -11.55
CA GLN A 64 9.94 -5.30 -10.12
C GLN A 64 10.26 -6.76 -9.73
N SER A 65 9.46 -7.72 -10.18
CA SER A 65 9.69 -9.14 -9.91
C SER A 65 11.04 -9.61 -10.47
N LEU A 66 11.38 -9.23 -11.69
CA LEU A 66 12.65 -9.58 -12.33
C LEU A 66 13.85 -9.05 -11.53
N ILE A 67 13.78 -7.78 -11.09
CA ILE A 67 14.84 -7.16 -10.28
C ILE A 67 14.92 -7.83 -8.90
N ALA A 68 13.77 -8.09 -8.26
CA ALA A 68 13.71 -8.76 -6.95
C ALA A 68 14.32 -10.16 -7.01
N GLU A 69 13.98 -10.99 -8.02
CA GLU A 69 14.54 -12.32 -8.23
C GLU A 69 16.07 -12.27 -8.41
N GLN A 70 16.57 -11.29 -9.19
CA GLN A 70 18.01 -11.09 -9.37
C GLN A 70 18.71 -10.73 -8.06
N LEU A 71 18.12 -9.81 -7.26
CA LEU A 71 18.68 -9.38 -5.99
C LEU A 71 18.68 -10.52 -4.96
N VAL A 72 17.59 -11.27 -4.86
CA VAL A 72 17.49 -12.46 -4.00
C VAL A 72 18.52 -13.51 -4.42
N GLY A 73 18.72 -13.74 -5.72
CA GLY A 73 19.77 -14.61 -6.26
C GLY A 73 21.20 -14.15 -5.87
N CYS A 74 21.40 -12.84 -5.65
CA CYS A 74 22.65 -12.25 -5.15
C CYS A 74 22.76 -12.24 -3.61
N GLY A 75 21.77 -12.81 -2.90
CA GLY A 75 21.75 -12.93 -1.45
C GLY A 75 21.22 -11.68 -0.72
N PHE A 76 20.48 -10.82 -1.41
CA PHE A 76 19.76 -9.72 -0.77
C PHE A 76 18.45 -10.21 -0.17
N ASN A 77 18.04 -9.58 0.93
CA ASN A 77 16.73 -9.77 1.55
C ASN A 77 15.87 -8.53 1.29
N GLU A 78 14.63 -8.73 0.89
CA GLU A 78 13.67 -7.66 0.77
C GLU A 78 13.25 -7.18 2.15
N ILE A 79 13.21 -5.86 2.34
CA ILE A 79 12.69 -5.22 3.54
C ILE A 79 11.55 -4.27 3.17
N LEU A 80 10.69 -4.00 4.11
CA LEU A 80 9.60 -3.05 3.98
C LEU A 80 9.57 -2.15 5.19
N ASN A 81 9.92 -0.88 5.00
CA ASN A 81 9.89 0.13 6.04
C ASN A 81 8.64 1.01 5.93
N ASN A 82 8.30 1.69 7.01
CA ASN A 82 7.19 2.64 7.04
C ASN A 82 7.47 3.82 6.08
N SER A 83 6.43 4.27 5.39
CA SER A 83 6.48 5.52 4.61
C SER A 83 6.53 6.76 5.49
N LEU A 84 6.11 6.66 6.75
CA LEU A 84 6.25 7.71 7.74
C LEU A 84 7.62 7.65 8.39
N THR A 85 8.21 8.82 8.59
CA THR A 85 9.56 8.99 9.11
C THR A 85 9.64 10.21 10.04
N ARG A 86 10.78 10.39 10.66
CA ARG A 86 11.09 11.52 11.51
C ARG A 86 11.57 12.70 10.65
N ALA A 87 10.86 13.82 10.69
CA ALA A 87 11.25 15.05 9.97
C ALA A 87 12.68 15.51 10.31
N ALA A 88 13.09 15.35 11.56
CA ALA A 88 14.43 15.76 12.04
C ALA A 88 15.60 15.05 11.31
N TYR A 89 15.37 13.94 10.60
CA TYR A 89 16.40 13.32 9.77
C TYR A 89 16.83 14.18 8.58
N TYR A 90 16.00 15.13 8.21
CA TYR A 90 16.20 16.00 7.04
C TYR A 90 16.77 17.37 7.41
N ASP A 91 16.98 17.63 8.71
CA ASP A 91 17.50 18.93 9.18
C ASP A 91 18.94 19.13 8.69
N GLY A 92 19.13 20.20 7.94
CA GLY A 92 20.45 20.58 7.40
C GLY A 92 20.93 19.75 6.22
N LEU A 93 20.11 18.90 5.64
CA LEU A 93 20.46 18.12 4.44
C LEU A 93 20.18 18.93 3.16
N GLU A 94 21.23 19.17 2.35
CA GLU A 94 21.08 19.82 1.04
C GLU A 94 20.43 18.91 0.01
N ALA A 95 20.75 17.59 0.03
CA ALA A 95 20.23 16.61 -0.93
C ALA A 95 18.74 16.30 -0.75
N TYR A 96 18.25 16.47 0.48
CA TYR A 96 16.84 16.23 0.84
C TYR A 96 16.34 17.38 1.71
N PRO A 97 16.03 18.54 1.10
CA PRO A 97 15.67 19.74 1.84
C PRO A 97 14.38 19.57 2.66
N SER A 98 14.39 20.04 3.90
CA SER A 98 13.25 19.92 4.82
C SER A 98 12.00 20.67 4.35
N ASN A 99 12.15 21.71 3.51
CA ASN A 99 11.03 22.45 2.91
C ASN A 99 10.27 21.64 1.81
N HIS A 100 10.83 20.54 1.36
CA HIS A 100 10.18 19.60 0.45
C HIS A 100 9.50 18.43 1.19
N LEU A 101 9.53 18.40 2.51
CA LEU A 101 8.86 17.37 3.30
C LEU A 101 7.34 17.51 3.23
N VAL A 102 6.67 16.36 3.10
CA VAL A 102 5.24 16.24 3.32
C VAL A 102 5.02 16.01 4.82
N MET A 103 4.64 17.07 5.53
CA MET A 103 4.39 17.04 6.97
C MET A 103 2.97 16.52 7.25
N LEU A 104 2.83 15.69 8.29
CA LEU A 104 1.52 15.27 8.75
C LEU A 104 0.87 16.33 9.63
N LEU A 105 -0.42 16.57 9.44
CA LEU A 105 -1.18 17.53 10.23
C LEU A 105 -1.34 17.05 11.68
N ASN A 106 -1.66 15.76 11.86
CA ASN A 106 -1.91 15.16 13.18
C ASN A 106 -1.07 13.86 13.31
N PRO A 107 0.26 13.94 13.53
CA PRO A 107 1.10 12.77 13.64
C PRO A 107 0.81 11.99 14.94
N LEU A 108 0.87 10.67 14.89
CA LEU A 108 0.72 9.80 16.06
C LEU A 108 1.89 9.92 17.04
N SER A 109 3.07 10.28 16.54
CA SER A 109 4.27 10.52 17.34
C SER A 109 5.21 11.49 16.64
N ALA A 110 6.16 12.07 17.37
CA ALA A 110 7.23 12.92 16.82
C ALA A 110 8.17 12.13 15.87
N ASP A 111 8.23 10.83 16.02
CA ASP A 111 9.07 9.94 15.21
C ASP A 111 8.42 9.53 13.87
N LEU A 112 7.13 9.83 13.69
CA LEU A 112 6.35 9.51 12.50
C LEU A 112 5.53 10.74 12.06
N ASN A 113 6.21 11.88 11.89
CA ASN A 113 5.57 13.17 11.66
C ASN A 113 5.71 13.71 10.22
N ALA A 114 6.42 12.99 9.36
CA ALA A 114 6.59 13.35 7.95
C ALA A 114 6.58 12.10 7.05
N MET A 115 6.30 12.29 5.77
CA MET A 115 6.48 11.24 4.76
C MET A 115 7.91 11.28 4.22
N ARG A 116 8.48 10.11 3.96
CA ARG A 116 9.88 9.94 3.53
C ARG A 116 10.13 10.53 2.14
N GLN A 117 11.21 11.32 1.98
CA GLN A 117 11.74 11.74 0.67
C GLN A 117 12.73 10.71 0.08
N THR A 118 13.19 9.77 0.87
CA THR A 118 14.15 8.76 0.47
C THR A 118 13.95 7.48 1.28
N LEU A 119 14.31 6.33 0.71
CA LEU A 119 14.32 5.05 1.41
C LEU A 119 15.51 4.90 2.37
N LEU A 120 16.50 5.83 2.29
CA LEU A 120 17.79 5.74 2.98
C LEU A 120 17.63 5.54 4.49
N PHE A 121 16.84 6.37 5.15
CA PHE A 121 16.76 6.35 6.63
C PHE A 121 16.11 5.08 7.16
N GLY A 122 15.03 4.59 6.54
CA GLY A 122 14.39 3.33 6.91
C GLY A 122 15.35 2.14 6.77
N GLY A 123 16.13 2.10 5.69
CA GLY A 123 17.15 1.07 5.51
C GLY A 123 18.29 1.16 6.56
N LEU A 124 18.73 2.37 6.91
CA LEU A 124 19.73 2.56 7.96
C LEU A 124 19.20 2.19 9.34
N GLU A 125 17.93 2.47 9.65
CA GLU A 125 17.29 2.01 10.89
C GLU A 125 17.24 0.47 10.96
N SER A 126 16.89 -0.18 9.83
CA SER A 126 16.89 -1.65 9.72
C SER A 126 18.29 -2.23 9.92
N ILE A 127 19.33 -1.59 9.38
CA ILE A 127 20.73 -1.99 9.60
C ILE A 127 21.11 -1.84 11.07
N ALA A 128 20.81 -0.68 11.68
CA ALA A 128 21.12 -0.41 13.09
C ALA A 128 20.42 -1.43 14.01
N HIS A 129 19.16 -1.75 13.72
CA HIS A 129 18.41 -2.76 14.46
C HIS A 129 19.08 -4.14 14.42
N ASN A 130 19.55 -4.57 13.26
CA ASN A 130 20.24 -5.85 13.09
C ASN A 130 21.66 -5.84 13.67
N ALA A 131 22.41 -4.75 13.50
CA ALA A 131 23.74 -4.59 14.08
C ALA A 131 23.71 -4.70 15.62
N ASN A 132 22.70 -4.09 16.26
CA ASN A 132 22.49 -4.22 17.72
C ASN A 132 22.19 -5.66 18.17
N ARG A 133 21.83 -6.55 17.23
CA ARG A 133 21.62 -7.99 17.45
C ARG A 133 22.79 -8.85 16.97
N LYS A 134 23.93 -8.22 16.72
CA LYS A 134 25.17 -8.87 16.24
C LYS A 134 25.07 -9.45 14.82
N ASN A 135 24.12 -9.00 14.02
CA ASN A 135 24.03 -9.31 12.60
C ASN A 135 24.64 -8.14 11.82
N ALA A 136 25.91 -8.25 11.44
CA ALA A 136 26.66 -7.18 10.80
C ALA A 136 26.74 -7.30 9.28
N ASP A 137 26.66 -8.52 8.76
CA ASP A 137 26.80 -8.81 7.33
C ASP A 137 25.38 -8.87 6.70
N LEU A 138 24.94 -7.74 6.13
CA LEU A 138 23.59 -7.56 5.66
C LEU A 138 23.58 -7.13 4.19
N LYS A 139 22.63 -7.65 3.45
CA LYS A 139 22.27 -7.17 2.11
C LYS A 139 20.77 -7.00 2.07
N PHE A 140 20.31 -5.76 1.96
CA PHE A 140 18.90 -5.40 1.94
C PHE A 140 18.51 -4.67 0.67
N PHE A 141 17.26 -4.84 0.23
CA PHE A 141 16.65 -4.01 -0.78
C PHE A 141 15.20 -3.70 -0.40
N GLU A 142 14.69 -2.58 -0.89
CA GLU A 142 13.31 -2.14 -0.70
C GLU A 142 12.83 -1.43 -1.96
N PHE A 143 11.64 -1.81 -2.42
CA PHE A 143 10.87 -1.01 -3.35
C PHE A 143 9.87 -0.16 -2.56
N GLY A 144 9.79 1.13 -2.83
CA GLY A 144 8.86 1.97 -2.10
C GLY A 144 8.70 3.38 -2.68
N ASN A 145 7.57 3.99 -2.37
CA ASN A 145 7.31 5.37 -2.73
C ASN A 145 8.08 6.34 -1.82
N CYS A 146 8.57 7.41 -2.43
CA CYS A 146 9.12 8.59 -1.79
C CYS A 146 8.22 9.78 -2.15
N TYR A 147 8.08 10.74 -1.23
CA TYR A 147 7.04 11.76 -1.31
C TYR A 147 7.66 13.15 -1.21
N TYR A 148 7.15 14.08 -2.00
CA TYR A 148 7.69 15.43 -2.11
C TYR A 148 6.59 16.47 -2.08
N PHE A 149 6.89 17.58 -1.45
CA PHE A 149 6.09 18.79 -1.46
C PHE A 149 6.81 19.91 -2.19
N ASN A 150 6.12 20.61 -3.09
CA ASN A 150 6.64 21.77 -3.78
C ASN A 150 5.67 22.95 -3.62
N ALA A 151 6.06 23.94 -2.82
CA ALA A 151 5.24 25.09 -2.54
C ALA A 151 4.90 25.94 -3.78
N ASP A 152 5.76 25.95 -4.80
CA ASP A 152 5.56 26.72 -6.03
C ASP A 152 4.44 26.17 -6.92
N LYS A 153 4.06 24.90 -6.70
CA LYS A 153 2.98 24.24 -7.44
C LYS A 153 1.61 24.36 -6.75
N LYS A 154 1.49 25.17 -5.69
CA LYS A 154 0.20 25.39 -5.02
C LYS A 154 -0.83 25.95 -5.99
N ASN A 155 -2.01 25.33 -6.02
CA ASN A 155 -3.12 25.71 -6.88
C ASN A 155 -4.43 25.55 -6.10
N GLU A 156 -5.28 26.57 -6.09
CA GLU A 156 -6.56 26.56 -5.39
C GLU A 156 -7.56 25.54 -6.00
N GLU A 157 -7.50 25.34 -7.32
CA GLU A 157 -8.36 24.39 -8.03
C GLU A 157 -7.89 22.93 -7.87
N LYS A 158 -6.58 22.73 -7.67
CA LYS A 158 -5.96 21.39 -7.55
C LYS A 158 -5.15 21.29 -6.27
N VAL A 159 -5.84 20.98 -5.18
CA VAL A 159 -5.24 20.90 -3.83
C VAL A 159 -4.03 19.96 -3.75
N LEU A 160 -3.99 18.91 -4.55
CA LEU A 160 -2.89 17.93 -4.59
C LEU A 160 -1.74 18.30 -5.53
N ALA A 161 -1.84 19.39 -6.30
CA ALA A 161 -0.80 19.80 -7.25
C ALA A 161 0.60 20.00 -6.64
N PRO A 162 0.75 20.47 -5.37
CA PRO A 162 2.06 20.61 -4.75
C PRO A 162 2.69 19.30 -4.28
N TYR A 163 1.96 18.20 -4.31
CA TYR A 163 2.44 16.90 -3.84
C TYR A 163 2.79 15.99 -5.02
N SER A 164 3.88 15.28 -4.90
CA SER A 164 4.27 14.23 -5.85
C SER A 164 4.83 13.03 -5.12
N GLU A 165 4.74 11.87 -5.77
CA GLU A 165 5.33 10.63 -5.30
C GLU A 165 6.09 9.95 -6.45
N ASP A 166 7.23 9.35 -6.12
CA ASP A 166 8.06 8.61 -7.04
C ASP A 166 8.41 7.23 -6.44
N TYR A 167 8.40 6.21 -7.28
CA TYR A 167 8.70 4.83 -6.86
C TYR A 167 10.20 4.56 -7.00
N HIS A 168 10.83 4.18 -5.92
CA HIS A 168 12.27 3.99 -5.80
C HIS A 168 12.65 2.56 -5.45
N LEU A 169 13.89 2.18 -5.83
CA LEU A 169 14.57 1.00 -5.33
C LEU A 169 15.75 1.45 -4.45
N GLY A 170 15.74 1.05 -3.18
CA GLY A 170 16.83 1.21 -2.25
C GLY A 170 17.65 -0.07 -2.13
N LEU A 171 18.97 0.06 -2.04
CA LEU A 171 19.92 -1.05 -1.84
C LEU A 171 20.89 -0.69 -0.72
N TRP A 172 21.09 -1.63 0.20
CA TRP A 172 22.03 -1.48 1.32
C TRP A 172 22.89 -2.72 1.45
N GLY A 173 24.17 -2.51 1.67
CA GLY A 173 25.11 -3.58 1.96
C GLY A 173 26.01 -3.18 3.11
N THR A 174 26.17 -4.08 4.10
CA THR A 174 27.07 -3.91 5.22
C THR A 174 27.90 -5.18 5.42
N GLY A 175 29.03 -5.07 6.13
CA GLY A 175 29.86 -6.20 6.46
C GLY A 175 31.30 -6.06 6.01
N LYS A 176 32.06 -7.13 6.16
CA LYS A 176 33.45 -7.18 5.72
C LYS A 176 33.50 -7.41 4.21
N LYS A 177 34.41 -6.67 3.54
CA LYS A 177 34.75 -6.96 2.14
C LYS A 177 35.43 -8.33 2.11
N VAL A 178 34.83 -9.28 1.41
CA VAL A 178 35.41 -10.57 1.08
C VAL A 178 36.26 -10.43 -0.18
#